data_c239f3e2bc5a7487c40b425d1f85299a
#
_entry.id   c239f3e2bc5a7487c40b425d1f85299a
#
_cell.length_a   1.000
_cell.length_b   1.000
_cell.length_c   1.000
_cell.angle_alpha   90.00
_cell.angle_beta   90.00
_cell.angle_gamma   90.00
#
_symmetry.space_group_name_H-M   'P 1'
#
loop_
_entity.id
_entity.type
_entity.pdbx_description
1 polymer ?
#
loop_
_entity_poly.entity_id
_entity_poly.type
_entity_poly.pdbx_seq_one_letter_code
_entity_poly.pdbx_strand_id
1 'polypeptide(L)'
;MSIVYRTSFVQLHHEPAGATLETEWLGFVNSEQLRSSLTEALRLARQHQVKGWVANNTLLRTIRPADQDWINQVWFPEFAKLGVRRLAIIESQDALNRMGISTIMQRATEHIPFDTQYFTAAPAARHWAASTPAAVSAR
;
A
#
# COMPACT_ATOMS: atom_id res chain seq x y z
N MET A 1 8.97 -14.17 3.59
CA MET A 1 7.76 -13.33 3.73
C MET A 1 6.69 -14.13 4.44
N SER A 2 6.11 -13.57 5.46
CA SER A 2 5.10 -14.28 6.25
C SER A 2 3.82 -13.48 6.33
N ILE A 3 2.69 -14.21 6.42
CA ILE A 3 1.38 -13.59 6.57
C ILE A 3 1.22 -13.22 8.04
N VAL A 4 1.00 -11.93 8.31
CA VAL A 4 0.83 -11.42 9.67
C VAL A 4 -0.63 -11.09 10.00
N TYR A 5 -1.50 -11.11 8.99
CA TYR A 5 -2.93 -10.89 9.16
C TYR A 5 -3.66 -11.46 7.96
N ARG A 6 -4.77 -12.14 8.19
CA ARG A 6 -5.54 -12.77 7.11
C ARG A 6 -7.02 -12.70 7.40
N THR A 7 -7.78 -12.32 6.34
CA THR A 7 -9.24 -12.44 6.32
C THR A 7 -9.62 -13.09 4.98
N SER A 8 -10.93 -13.22 4.72
CA SER A 8 -11.39 -13.72 3.42
C SER A 8 -11.21 -12.69 2.30
N PHE A 9 -10.89 -11.44 2.60
CA PHE A 9 -10.81 -10.36 1.61
C PHE A 9 -9.45 -9.68 1.54
N VAL A 10 -8.53 -9.92 2.48
CA VAL A 10 -7.19 -9.32 2.47
C VAL A 10 -6.19 -10.21 3.18
N GLN A 11 -4.96 -10.19 2.71
CA GLN A 11 -3.82 -10.78 3.41
C GLN A 11 -2.75 -9.70 3.56
N LEU A 12 -2.16 -9.61 4.75
CA LEU A 12 -1.05 -8.70 5.01
C LEU A 12 0.21 -9.54 5.21
N HIS A 13 1.23 -9.24 4.42
CA HIS A 13 2.49 -9.97 4.43
C HIS A 13 3.61 -9.08 4.95
N HIS A 14 4.47 -9.64 5.79
CA HIS A 14 5.63 -8.93 6.29
C HIS A 14 6.90 -9.62 5.82
N GLU A 15 7.83 -8.84 5.27
CA GLU A 15 9.14 -9.32 4.85
C GLU A 15 10.21 -8.62 5.69
N PRO A 16 10.73 -9.28 6.73
CA PRO A 16 11.70 -8.65 7.63
C PRO A 16 13.01 -8.24 6.93
N ALA A 17 13.48 -9.06 6.00
CA ALA A 17 14.76 -8.80 5.31
C ALA A 17 14.72 -7.48 4.54
N GLY A 18 13.60 -7.21 3.89
CA GLY A 18 13.44 -5.97 3.14
C GLY A 18 12.74 -4.87 3.91
N ALA A 19 12.31 -5.15 5.13
CA ALA A 19 11.53 -4.23 5.95
C ALA A 19 10.29 -3.71 5.23
N THR A 20 9.53 -4.63 4.61
CA THR A 20 8.34 -4.25 3.83
C THR A 20 7.08 -4.88 4.39
N LEU A 21 5.97 -4.22 4.15
CA LEU A 21 4.63 -4.77 4.35
C LEU A 21 3.90 -4.76 3.02
N GLU A 22 3.17 -5.83 2.74
CA GLU A 22 2.36 -5.91 1.52
C GLU A 22 0.91 -6.10 1.88
N THR A 23 0.03 -5.27 1.31
CA THR A 23 -1.43 -5.44 1.41
C THR A 23 -1.89 -6.14 0.14
N GLU A 24 -2.32 -7.38 0.25
CA GLU A 24 -2.83 -8.15 -0.89
C GLU A 24 -4.34 -8.29 -0.77
N TRP A 25 -5.06 -7.55 -1.61
CA TRP A 25 -6.52 -7.63 -1.67
C TRP A 25 -6.92 -8.87 -2.47
N LEU A 26 -8.00 -9.54 -2.03
CA LEU A 26 -8.41 -10.81 -2.64
C LEU A 26 -9.68 -10.67 -3.48
N GLY A 27 -10.21 -9.45 -3.64
CA GLY A 27 -11.39 -9.22 -4.43
C GLY A 27 -12.15 -7.99 -3.99
N PHE A 28 -13.47 -8.05 -4.05
CA PHE A 28 -14.32 -6.95 -3.61
C PHE A 28 -14.25 -6.77 -2.09
N VAL A 29 -14.21 -5.53 -1.65
CA VAL A 29 -14.34 -5.17 -0.22
C VAL A 29 -15.37 -4.07 -0.08
N ASN A 30 -16.17 -4.14 0.99
CA ASN A 30 -17.07 -3.04 1.34
C ASN A 30 -16.28 -1.99 2.15
N SER A 31 -16.95 -0.87 2.47
CA SER A 31 -16.29 0.23 3.16
C SER A 31 -15.72 -0.17 4.52
N GLU A 32 -16.50 -0.94 5.30
CA GLU A 32 -16.04 -1.39 6.61
C GLU A 32 -14.81 -2.27 6.50
N GLN A 33 -14.84 -3.23 5.57
CA GLN A 33 -13.71 -4.13 5.34
C GLN A 33 -12.47 -3.39 4.87
N LEU A 34 -12.64 -2.44 3.96
CA LEU A 34 -11.52 -1.65 3.46
C LEU A 34 -10.88 -0.84 4.58
N ARG A 35 -11.70 -0.11 5.33
CA ARG A 35 -11.20 0.78 6.38
C ARG A 35 -10.55 0.01 7.51
N SER A 36 -11.16 -1.08 7.96
CA SER A 36 -10.60 -1.89 9.03
C SER A 36 -9.28 -2.54 8.59
N SER A 37 -9.20 -3.01 7.35
CA SER A 37 -7.98 -3.61 6.82
C SER A 37 -6.84 -2.61 6.74
N LEU A 38 -7.12 -1.41 6.23
CA LEU A 38 -6.12 -0.36 6.11
C LEU A 38 -5.67 0.14 7.48
N THR A 39 -6.58 0.19 8.45
CA THR A 39 -6.24 0.55 9.83
C THR A 39 -5.33 -0.49 10.46
N GLU A 40 -5.65 -1.76 10.25
CA GLU A 40 -4.81 -2.85 10.77
C GLU A 40 -3.43 -2.85 10.10
N ALA A 41 -3.39 -2.56 8.80
CA ALA A 41 -2.13 -2.47 8.08
C ALA A 41 -1.21 -1.38 8.65
N LEU A 42 -1.77 -0.22 9.01
CA LEU A 42 -0.99 0.83 9.66
C LEU A 42 -0.43 0.36 11.01
N ARG A 43 -1.24 -0.34 11.78
CA ARG A 43 -0.83 -0.84 13.09
C ARG A 43 0.35 -1.81 12.95
N LEU A 44 0.25 -2.74 12.01
CA LEU A 44 1.30 -3.72 11.78
C LEU A 44 2.56 -3.09 11.20
N ALA A 45 2.39 -2.14 10.29
CA ALA A 45 3.52 -1.41 9.71
C ALA A 45 4.30 -0.66 10.79
N ARG A 46 3.58 -0.06 11.72
CA ARG A 46 4.22 0.64 12.84
C ARG A 46 4.91 -0.34 13.77
N GLN A 47 4.26 -1.44 14.09
CA GLN A 47 4.81 -2.49 14.96
C GLN A 47 6.10 -3.06 14.39
N HIS A 48 6.15 -3.31 13.09
CA HIS A 48 7.31 -3.91 12.43
C HIS A 48 8.30 -2.88 11.88
N GLN A 49 8.03 -1.60 12.04
CA GLN A 49 8.92 -0.51 11.61
C GLN A 49 9.31 -0.65 10.13
N VAL A 50 8.33 -0.89 9.27
CA VAL A 50 8.58 -1.11 7.85
C VAL A 50 9.07 0.17 7.17
N LYS A 51 9.88 0.01 6.13
CA LYS A 51 10.42 1.11 5.35
C LYS A 51 9.91 1.11 3.91
N GLY A 52 9.30 0.03 3.48
CA GLY A 52 8.70 -0.08 2.16
C GLY A 52 7.31 -0.69 2.26
N TRP A 53 6.48 -0.37 1.28
CA TRP A 53 5.10 -0.86 1.26
C TRP A 53 4.74 -1.28 -0.15
N VAL A 54 4.11 -2.44 -0.27
CA VAL A 54 3.59 -2.92 -1.55
C VAL A 54 2.07 -2.96 -1.44
N ALA A 55 1.40 -2.13 -2.23
CA ALA A 55 -0.06 -2.16 -2.35
C ALA A 55 -0.39 -3.08 -3.52
N ASN A 56 -0.70 -4.34 -3.23
CA ASN A 56 -1.03 -5.33 -4.24
C ASN A 56 -2.52 -5.26 -4.54
N ASN A 57 -2.87 -4.47 -5.53
CA ASN A 57 -4.25 -4.20 -5.93
C ASN A 57 -4.69 -5.07 -7.10
N THR A 58 -3.94 -6.11 -7.44
CA THR A 58 -4.22 -6.94 -8.62
C THR A 58 -5.68 -7.38 -8.69
N LEU A 59 -6.22 -7.89 -7.59
CA LEU A 59 -7.58 -8.40 -7.54
C LEU A 59 -8.58 -7.42 -6.92
N LEU A 60 -8.12 -6.26 -6.49
CA LEU A 60 -8.98 -5.27 -5.85
C LEU A 60 -9.99 -4.72 -6.85
N ARG A 61 -11.26 -4.70 -6.45
CA ARG A 61 -12.34 -4.13 -7.24
C ARG A 61 -12.50 -2.65 -6.90
N THR A 62 -13.45 -2.00 -7.56
CA THR A 62 -13.63 -0.55 -7.45
C THR A 62 -13.80 -0.07 -6.00
N ILE A 63 -13.06 0.99 -5.66
CA ILE A 63 -13.19 1.68 -4.38
C ILE A 63 -14.19 2.82 -4.54
N ARG A 64 -15.16 2.87 -3.63
CA ARG A 64 -16.20 3.92 -3.67
C ARG A 64 -15.59 5.30 -3.43
N PRO A 65 -16.18 6.37 -4.03
CA PRO A 65 -15.67 7.73 -3.84
C PRO A 65 -15.53 8.14 -2.37
N ALA A 66 -16.50 7.77 -1.52
CA ALA A 66 -16.42 8.09 -0.09
C ALA A 66 -15.21 7.44 0.57
N ASP A 67 -14.84 6.23 0.14
CA ASP A 67 -13.68 5.54 0.67
C ASP A 67 -12.39 6.13 0.12
N GLN A 68 -12.40 6.61 -1.12
CA GLN A 68 -11.27 7.35 -1.68
C GLN A 68 -11.00 8.62 -0.86
N ASP A 69 -12.07 9.33 -0.49
CA ASP A 69 -11.94 10.51 0.35
C ASP A 69 -11.39 10.17 1.73
N TRP A 70 -11.87 9.08 2.33
CA TRP A 70 -11.39 8.63 3.63
C TRP A 70 -9.91 8.29 3.58
N ILE A 71 -9.46 7.61 2.53
CA ILE A 71 -8.04 7.27 2.36
C ILE A 71 -7.20 8.54 2.34
N ASN A 72 -7.63 9.54 1.57
CA ASN A 72 -6.86 10.78 1.47
C ASN A 72 -6.92 11.64 2.72
N GLN A 73 -8.07 11.71 3.39
CA GLN A 73 -8.27 12.63 4.51
C GLN A 73 -7.86 12.04 5.84
N VAL A 74 -7.93 10.73 5.99
CA VAL A 74 -7.70 10.05 7.27
C VAL A 74 -6.48 9.14 7.22
N TRP A 75 -6.41 8.26 6.22
CA TRP A 75 -5.41 7.19 6.19
C TRP A 75 -4.02 7.69 5.78
N PHE A 76 -3.91 8.41 4.69
CA PHE A 76 -2.60 8.89 4.22
C PHE A 76 -1.89 9.82 5.20
N PRO A 77 -2.56 10.71 5.94
CA PRO A 77 -1.87 11.47 6.98
C PRO A 77 -1.20 10.59 8.03
N GLU A 78 -1.85 9.49 8.41
CA GLU A 78 -1.24 8.54 9.35
C GLU A 78 -0.14 7.73 8.69
N PHE A 79 -0.34 7.32 7.45
CA PHE A 79 0.68 6.62 6.68
C PHE A 79 1.96 7.46 6.57
N ALA A 80 1.82 8.74 6.32
CA ALA A 80 2.96 9.65 6.17
C ALA A 80 3.84 9.73 7.42
N LYS A 81 3.29 9.38 8.57
CA LYS A 81 4.04 9.39 9.84
C LYS A 81 4.86 8.14 10.07
N LEU A 82 4.71 7.10 9.24
CA LEU A 82 5.35 5.81 9.48
C LEU A 82 6.85 5.79 9.14
N GLY A 83 7.32 6.69 8.32
CA GLY A 83 8.69 6.66 7.84
C GLY A 83 8.91 5.69 6.69
N VAL A 84 7.85 5.26 6.02
CA VAL A 84 7.93 4.48 4.78
C VAL A 84 8.57 5.37 3.71
N ARG A 85 9.51 4.81 2.96
CA ARG A 85 10.27 5.56 1.95
C ARG A 85 9.79 5.30 0.53
N ARG A 86 9.21 4.11 0.28
CA ARG A 86 8.74 3.71 -1.04
C ARG A 86 7.40 3.01 -0.94
N LEU A 87 6.48 3.44 -1.78
CA LEU A 87 5.18 2.79 -1.96
C LEU A 87 5.10 2.26 -3.38
N ALA A 88 5.13 0.94 -3.52
CA ALA A 88 4.94 0.27 -4.80
C ALA A 88 3.47 -0.09 -4.97
N ILE A 89 2.87 0.29 -6.08
CA ILE A 89 1.48 -0.01 -6.37
C ILE A 89 1.42 -1.00 -7.53
N ILE A 90 0.95 -2.21 -7.25
CA ILE A 90 0.68 -3.19 -8.30
C ILE A 90 -0.74 -2.91 -8.79
N GLU A 91 -0.87 -2.60 -10.08
CA GLU A 91 -2.11 -2.12 -10.65
C GLU A 91 -3.20 -3.19 -10.66
N SER A 92 -4.43 -2.73 -10.40
CA SER A 92 -5.62 -3.58 -10.46
C SER A 92 -5.90 -4.04 -11.90
N GLN A 93 -6.46 -5.24 -12.03
CA GLN A 93 -6.97 -5.73 -13.31
C GLN A 93 -8.28 -5.04 -13.70
N ASP A 94 -8.93 -4.38 -12.74
CA ASP A 94 -10.17 -3.65 -12.95
C ASP A 94 -9.83 -2.21 -13.38
N ALA A 95 -10.21 -1.83 -14.59
CA ALA A 95 -9.91 -0.51 -15.15
C ALA A 95 -10.49 0.63 -14.31
N LEU A 96 -11.71 0.45 -13.77
CA LEU A 96 -12.31 1.48 -12.93
C LEU A 96 -11.54 1.66 -11.64
N ASN A 97 -11.04 0.57 -11.08
CA ASN A 97 -10.22 0.66 -9.87
C ASN A 97 -8.87 1.30 -10.15
N ARG A 98 -8.27 1.04 -11.32
CA ARG A 98 -7.02 1.72 -11.69
C ARG A 98 -7.22 3.23 -11.72
N MET A 99 -8.35 3.68 -12.26
CA MET A 99 -8.68 5.11 -12.27
C MET A 99 -8.88 5.66 -10.86
N GLY A 100 -9.57 4.91 -10.00
CA GLY A 100 -9.79 5.30 -8.61
C GLY A 100 -8.48 5.45 -7.83
N ILE A 101 -7.59 4.49 -7.98
CA ILE A 101 -6.29 4.53 -7.32
C ILE A 101 -5.47 5.70 -7.85
N SER A 102 -5.48 5.92 -9.17
CA SER A 102 -4.78 7.05 -9.76
C SER A 102 -5.28 8.38 -9.19
N THR A 103 -6.61 8.52 -9.05
CA THR A 103 -7.21 9.71 -8.46
C THR A 103 -6.77 9.91 -7.01
N ILE A 104 -6.78 8.83 -6.22
CA ILE A 104 -6.29 8.88 -4.83
C ILE A 104 -4.85 9.39 -4.80
N MET A 105 -3.99 8.82 -5.63
CA MET A 105 -2.57 9.14 -5.61
C MET A 105 -2.28 10.54 -6.12
N GLN A 106 -3.02 11.03 -7.10
CA GLN A 106 -2.88 12.41 -7.56
C GLN A 106 -3.15 13.41 -6.45
N ARG A 107 -4.15 13.13 -5.62
CA ARG A 107 -4.47 13.99 -4.47
C ARG A 107 -3.42 13.89 -3.38
N ALA A 108 -2.81 12.71 -3.22
CA ALA A 108 -1.85 12.45 -2.15
C ALA A 108 -0.45 12.99 -2.48
N THR A 109 -0.03 13.00 -3.74
CA THR A 109 1.35 13.28 -4.14
C THR A 109 1.87 14.64 -3.68
N GLU A 110 0.99 15.60 -3.46
CA GLU A 110 1.40 16.93 -3.02
C GLU A 110 1.88 16.95 -1.56
N HIS A 111 1.58 15.90 -0.81
CA HIS A 111 1.79 15.89 0.65
C HIS A 111 2.58 14.69 1.16
N ILE A 112 2.98 13.77 0.30
CA ILE A 112 3.62 12.54 0.75
C ILE A 112 5.14 12.66 0.71
N PRO A 113 5.81 12.22 1.78
CA PRO A 113 7.27 12.30 1.89
C PRO A 113 7.98 11.03 1.40
N PHE A 114 7.39 10.30 0.46
CA PHE A 114 7.94 9.03 -0.02
C PHE A 114 7.77 8.91 -1.53
N ASP A 115 8.58 8.03 -2.14
CA ASP A 115 8.50 7.76 -3.56
C ASP A 115 7.41 6.76 -3.85
N THR A 116 6.70 6.95 -4.97
CA THR A 116 5.63 6.08 -5.42
C THR A 116 5.90 5.62 -6.83
N GLN A 117 5.69 4.33 -7.10
CA GLN A 117 5.85 3.79 -8.44
C GLN A 117 4.81 2.71 -8.71
N TYR A 118 4.32 2.65 -9.95
CA TYR A 118 3.32 1.67 -10.38
C TYR A 118 4.01 0.49 -11.04
N PHE A 119 3.43 -0.71 -10.81
CA PHE A 119 3.95 -1.97 -11.36
C PHE A 119 2.80 -2.82 -11.87
N THR A 120 3.13 -3.72 -12.80
CA THR A 120 2.18 -4.72 -13.29
C THR A 120 2.49 -6.11 -12.75
N ALA A 121 3.66 -6.30 -12.12
CA ALA A 121 4.09 -7.60 -11.61
C ALA A 121 4.62 -7.47 -10.19
N ALA A 122 4.22 -8.42 -9.34
CA ALA A 122 4.59 -8.40 -7.93
C ALA A 122 6.10 -8.51 -7.67
N PRO A 123 6.86 -9.37 -8.36
CA PRO A 123 8.29 -9.48 -8.08
C PRO A 123 9.04 -8.16 -8.23
N ALA A 124 8.76 -7.42 -9.29
CA ALA A 124 9.41 -6.12 -9.51
C ALA A 124 9.01 -5.11 -8.44
N ALA A 125 7.73 -5.09 -8.06
CA ALA A 125 7.23 -4.20 -7.04
C ALA A 125 7.89 -4.48 -5.69
N ARG A 126 7.98 -5.74 -5.32
CA ARG A 126 8.59 -6.15 -4.05
C ARG A 126 10.07 -5.80 -4.00
N HIS A 127 10.76 -6.03 -5.10
CA HIS A 127 12.18 -5.71 -5.18
C HIS A 127 12.42 -4.21 -5.00
N TRP A 128 11.65 -3.40 -5.72
CA TRP A 128 11.80 -1.95 -5.64
C TRP A 128 11.45 -1.42 -4.24
N ALA A 129 10.38 -1.92 -3.64
CA ALA A 129 9.94 -1.45 -2.32
C ALA A 129 10.96 -1.79 -1.23
N ALA A 130 11.67 -2.91 -1.37
CA ALA A 130 12.68 -3.33 -0.41
C ALA A 130 13.99 -2.57 -0.56
N SER A 131 14.18 -1.89 -1.68
CA SER A 131 15.42 -1.15 -1.93
C SER A 131 15.49 0.10 -1.07
N THR A 132 16.70 0.47 -0.66
CA THR A 132 16.90 1.68 0.13
C THR A 132 17.37 2.82 -0.76
N PRO A 133 16.59 3.89 -0.92
CA PRO A 133 17.06 5.02 -1.72
C PRO A 133 18.38 5.59 -1.21
N ALA A 134 18.53 5.64 0.10
CA ALA A 134 19.72 6.20 0.71
C ALA A 134 20.97 5.39 0.40
N ALA A 135 20.82 4.09 0.20
CA ALA A 135 21.96 3.25 -0.13
C ALA A 135 22.60 3.68 -1.44
N VAL A 136 21.82 4.25 -2.29
CA VAL A 136 22.31 4.72 -3.57
C VAL A 136 23.23 5.91 -3.42
N SER A 137 22.89 6.78 -2.51
CA SER A 137 23.69 7.98 -2.30
C SER A 137 24.83 7.74 -1.35
N ALA A 138 24.81 6.61 -0.73
CA ALA A 138 25.84 6.30 0.22
C ALA A 138 27.14 6.04 -0.51
N ARG A 139 27.56 6.97 -0.96
CA ARG A 139 28.70 6.76 -1.67
C ARG A 139 29.29 7.84 -2.13
#